data_5df8a9da9b924abb860905023fad7094
#
_entry.id   5df8a9da9b924abb860905023fad7094
#
_cell.length_a   1.000
_cell.length_b   1.000
_cell.length_c   1.000
_cell.angle_alpha   90.00
_cell.angle_beta   90.00
_cell.angle_gamma   90.00
#
_symmetry.space_group_name_H-M   'P 1'
#
loop_
_entity.id
_entity.type
_entity.pdbx_description
1 polymer ?
#
loop_
_entity_poly.entity_id
_entity_poly.type
_entity_poly.pdbx_seq_one_letter_code
_entity_poly.pdbx_strand_id
1 'polypeptide(L)'
;MSTNRRVFLKASGATTAAAGISAITGCASIGGASGPKVVVVGGGYGGATAAKYIKMWAPNIDVTLIERNAEFISCPISNLVLGGSQTMKDITVGYEALQKKHGVKMVRGEASGVDVDKKLVRMANGDSIPFDRVILSPGVDFMLDMVPALNNAAAQEKILHAWKAGPQTIALRKQLEAMKDGGVYAISIPEAPYRCPPGPYERACQVAAYFKQSKPKSKVLILDANMDVTSKPGLFKKAWADMYPGMVEYRGSSKLMDVDVASNTAKLEFGDVKADVLNVLPPMKAGGIANAFITANKRWCEVNWLTYEAKNVPGVHLLGDALQIAPAMPKSGHMANAHGKACAAAVVALLNGEAPNASPTLTNTCYSFVSADKVVHVASVHKYDEVAKTMKAVPGSGGVSAQSNELEGQYAMTWAKNIWADALG
;
A
#
# COMPACT_ATOMS: atom_id res chain seq x y z
N MET A 1 -31.23 4.23 48.51
CA MET A 1 -30.99 5.56 49.09
C MET A 1 -30.29 6.43 48.07
N SER A 2 -31.03 7.37 47.54
CA SER A 2 -30.64 8.34 46.53
C SER A 2 -29.86 9.47 47.17
N THR A 3 -28.70 9.84 46.66
CA THR A 3 -28.03 11.10 47.04
C THR A 3 -27.69 11.91 45.80
N ASN A 4 -28.36 13.05 45.75
CA ASN A 4 -28.38 14.08 44.72
C ASN A 4 -27.03 14.78 44.53
N ARG A 5 -26.57 14.86 43.29
CA ARG A 5 -25.48 15.73 42.83
C ARG A 5 -26.00 17.11 42.41
N ARG A 6 -26.48 17.89 43.35
CA ARG A 6 -26.79 19.32 43.12
C ARG A 6 -26.71 20.05 44.44
N VAL A 7 -25.54 20.51 44.84
CA VAL A 7 -25.30 21.69 45.72
C VAL A 7 -23.78 21.89 45.80
N PHE A 8 -23.20 22.67 44.92
CA PHE A 8 -21.96 23.40 45.20
C PHE A 8 -21.82 24.55 44.19
N LEU A 9 -22.64 25.55 44.37
CA LEU A 9 -22.44 26.88 43.77
C LEU A 9 -23.31 27.85 44.56
N LYS A 10 -22.69 28.56 45.50
CA LYS A 10 -23.06 29.95 45.90
C LYS A 10 -22.22 30.39 47.10
N ALA A 11 -21.78 31.60 46.99
CA ALA A 11 -21.16 32.51 47.99
C ALA A 11 -19.62 32.49 47.96
N SER A 12 -18.86 33.56 47.80
CA SER A 12 -19.07 34.97 48.16
C SER A 12 -17.96 35.76 47.43
N GLY A 13 -18.00 36.97 47.03
CA GLY A 13 -18.42 38.18 47.57
C GLY A 13 -17.37 39.25 47.22
N ALA A 14 -17.80 40.39 46.76
CA ALA A 14 -17.02 41.51 46.26
C ALA A 14 -16.06 42.15 47.28
N THR A 15 -14.90 42.59 46.78
CA THR A 15 -14.20 43.78 47.31
C THR A 15 -13.50 44.53 46.16
N THR A 16 -13.91 45.73 45.96
CA THR A 16 -13.41 46.78 45.07
C THR A 16 -12.10 47.36 45.59
N ALA A 17 -11.10 47.54 44.73
CA ALA A 17 -10.09 48.57 44.82
C ALA A 17 -9.60 48.99 43.46
N ALA A 18 -9.90 50.22 43.10
CA ALA A 18 -9.41 50.89 41.87
C ALA A 18 -7.99 51.41 42.10
N ALA A 19 -7.12 51.25 41.11
CA ALA A 19 -6.10 52.25 40.72
C ALA A 19 -5.22 51.73 39.60
N GLY A 20 -5.01 52.56 38.58
CA GLY A 20 -3.83 52.49 37.70
C GLY A 20 -4.08 52.08 36.26
N ILE A 21 -4.68 52.99 35.44
CA ILE A 21 -4.60 52.96 33.98
C ILE A 21 -3.15 53.25 33.58
N SER A 22 -2.44 52.29 33.03
CA SER A 22 -1.28 52.52 32.14
C SER A 22 -1.55 51.77 30.86
N ALA A 23 -2.01 52.51 29.85
CA ALA A 23 -2.15 52.04 28.49
C ALA A 23 -0.77 51.73 27.93
N ILE A 24 -0.43 50.46 27.81
CA ILE A 24 0.61 49.98 26.94
C ILE A 24 -0.12 49.33 25.76
N THR A 25 -0.36 50.10 24.69
CA THR A 25 -0.72 49.63 23.37
C THR A 25 0.48 48.91 22.80
N GLY A 26 0.70 47.65 23.21
CA GLY A 26 1.51 46.70 22.54
C GLY A 26 0.59 45.85 21.68
N CYS A 27 0.48 46.15 20.36
CA CYS A 27 0.00 45.19 19.41
C CYS A 27 0.99 43.99 19.39
N ALA A 28 0.86 43.10 20.35
CA ALA A 28 1.39 41.78 20.17
C ALA A 28 0.52 41.11 19.12
N SER A 29 0.99 41.11 17.87
CA SER A 29 0.60 40.10 16.89
C SER A 29 0.85 38.75 17.55
N ILE A 30 -0.20 38.10 18.01
CA ILE A 30 -0.16 36.68 18.38
C ILE A 30 0.01 35.95 17.04
N GLY A 31 1.23 35.96 16.49
CA GLY A 31 1.67 34.98 15.54
C GLY A 31 1.66 33.64 16.30
N GLY A 32 0.56 32.91 16.18
CA GLY A 32 0.48 31.56 16.71
C GLY A 32 1.69 30.80 16.16
N ALA A 33 2.56 30.34 17.07
CA ALA A 33 3.67 29.51 16.68
C ALA A 33 3.10 28.34 15.87
N SER A 34 3.46 28.25 14.57
CA SER A 34 3.05 27.11 13.76
C SER A 34 3.55 25.85 14.46
N GLY A 35 2.67 24.87 14.66
CA GLY A 35 3.05 23.60 15.25
C GLY A 35 4.15 22.89 14.48
N PRO A 36 4.69 21.79 15.01
CA PRO A 36 5.67 20.99 14.30
C PRO A 36 5.16 20.58 12.91
N LYS A 37 6.06 20.54 11.91
CA LYS A 37 5.72 20.26 10.52
C LYS A 37 6.05 18.81 10.17
N VAL A 38 5.04 18.06 9.75
CA VAL A 38 5.23 16.70 9.21
C VAL A 38 4.87 16.70 7.73
N VAL A 39 5.82 16.29 6.90
CA VAL A 39 5.57 16.08 5.47
C VAL A 39 5.44 14.59 5.21
N VAL A 40 4.35 14.19 4.56
CA VAL A 40 4.10 12.81 4.13
C VAL A 40 4.19 12.76 2.61
N VAL A 41 5.00 11.87 2.05
CA VAL A 41 5.14 11.68 0.60
C VAL A 41 4.52 10.35 0.19
N GLY A 42 3.48 10.44 -0.65
CA GLY A 42 2.70 9.30 -1.14
C GLY A 42 1.39 9.10 -0.40
N GLY A 43 0.27 9.31 -1.09
CA GLY A 43 -1.11 9.20 -0.59
C GLY A 43 -1.72 7.81 -0.68
N GLY A 44 -0.90 6.75 -0.73
CA GLY A 44 -1.35 5.35 -0.70
C GLY A 44 -1.83 4.92 0.69
N TYR A 45 -2.08 3.63 0.87
CA TYR A 45 -2.57 3.04 2.14
C TYR A 45 -1.77 3.48 3.36
N GLY A 46 -0.45 3.52 3.27
CA GLY A 46 0.38 3.88 4.42
C GLY A 46 0.41 5.38 4.69
N GLY A 47 0.72 6.19 3.67
CA GLY A 47 0.91 7.63 3.87
C GLY A 47 -0.39 8.38 4.16
N ALA A 48 -1.49 8.07 3.46
CA ALA A 48 -2.80 8.65 3.76
C ALA A 48 -3.23 8.33 5.22
N THR A 49 -3.06 7.07 5.64
CA THR A 49 -3.30 6.66 7.02
C THR A 49 -2.42 7.43 8.00
N ALA A 50 -1.12 7.53 7.76
CA ALA A 50 -0.21 8.25 8.64
C ALA A 50 -0.61 9.72 8.78
N ALA A 51 -0.87 10.40 7.66
CA ALA A 51 -1.29 11.80 7.65
C ALA A 51 -2.58 12.03 8.45
N LYS A 52 -3.60 11.18 8.23
CA LYS A 52 -4.87 11.23 8.95
C LYS A 52 -4.68 11.04 10.46
N TYR A 53 -3.99 9.97 10.85
CA TYR A 53 -3.86 9.61 12.25
C TYR A 53 -2.98 10.58 13.05
N ILE A 54 -1.95 11.20 12.43
CA ILE A 54 -1.23 12.31 13.07
C ILE A 54 -2.18 13.46 13.40
N LYS A 55 -3.00 13.88 12.43
CA LYS A 55 -3.98 14.96 12.65
C LYS A 55 -5.04 14.60 13.67
N MET A 56 -5.47 13.33 13.74
CA MET A 56 -6.45 12.87 14.73
C MET A 56 -5.88 12.86 16.16
N TRP A 57 -4.63 12.47 16.34
CA TRP A 57 -4.01 12.32 17.66
C TRP A 57 -3.31 13.60 18.15
N ALA A 58 -2.83 14.42 17.23
CA ALA A 58 -2.15 15.68 17.52
C ALA A 58 -2.58 16.77 16.51
N PRO A 59 -3.76 17.39 16.71
CA PRO A 59 -4.32 18.38 15.77
C PRO A 59 -3.44 19.63 15.56
N ASN A 60 -2.55 19.93 16.51
CA ASN A 60 -1.61 21.04 16.48
C ASN A 60 -0.43 20.79 15.52
N ILE A 61 -0.18 19.56 15.08
CA ILE A 61 0.86 19.26 14.09
C ILE A 61 0.37 19.70 12.71
N ASP A 62 1.23 20.41 11.98
CA ASP A 62 0.98 20.83 10.62
C ASP A 62 1.36 19.67 9.65
N VAL A 63 0.37 18.99 9.07
CA VAL A 63 0.58 17.83 8.20
C VAL A 63 0.35 18.20 6.75
N THR A 64 1.38 18.05 5.92
CA THR A 64 1.31 18.20 4.46
C THR A 64 1.48 16.83 3.79
N LEU A 65 0.50 16.40 3.00
CA LEU A 65 0.55 15.19 2.19
C LEU A 65 0.82 15.54 0.73
N ILE A 66 1.94 15.06 0.20
CA ILE A 66 2.34 15.23 -1.20
C ILE A 66 1.88 13.99 -1.97
N GLU A 67 1.04 14.16 -2.99
CA GLU A 67 0.58 13.08 -3.86
C GLU A 67 0.45 13.58 -5.32
N ARG A 68 0.98 12.80 -6.25
CA ARG A 68 0.97 13.14 -7.67
C ARG A 68 -0.37 12.86 -8.37
N ASN A 69 -1.14 11.89 -7.86
CA ASN A 69 -2.43 11.51 -8.43
C ASN A 69 -3.57 12.32 -7.81
N ALA A 70 -4.59 12.63 -8.61
CA ALA A 70 -5.76 13.36 -8.13
C ALA A 70 -6.58 12.57 -7.14
N GLU A 71 -6.63 11.26 -7.35
CA GLU A 71 -7.45 10.32 -6.62
C GLU A 71 -6.63 9.09 -6.26
N PHE A 72 -6.99 8.45 -5.18
CA PHE A 72 -6.47 7.16 -4.79
C PHE A 72 -7.16 6.07 -5.61
N ILE A 73 -6.38 5.17 -6.22
CA ILE A 73 -6.90 3.98 -6.88
C ILE A 73 -6.37 2.75 -6.14
N SER A 74 -7.30 1.93 -5.65
CA SER A 74 -6.95 0.75 -4.87
C SER A 74 -6.37 -0.37 -5.72
N CYS A 75 -5.18 -0.87 -5.39
CA CYS A 75 -4.65 -2.10 -5.97
C CYS A 75 -5.36 -3.38 -5.44
N PRO A 76 -5.61 -3.54 -4.14
CA PRO A 76 -6.60 -4.51 -3.67
C PRO A 76 -7.95 -4.29 -4.37
N ILE A 77 -8.62 -5.37 -4.75
CA ILE A 77 -9.88 -5.40 -5.53
C ILE A 77 -9.68 -5.09 -7.04
N SER A 78 -8.56 -4.52 -7.49
CA SER A 78 -8.37 -4.17 -8.90
C SER A 78 -8.37 -5.37 -9.87
N ASN A 79 -8.06 -6.57 -9.38
CA ASN A 79 -8.18 -7.80 -10.21
C ASN A 79 -9.64 -8.11 -10.59
N LEU A 80 -10.62 -7.68 -9.81
CA LEU A 80 -12.05 -7.80 -10.15
C LEU A 80 -12.43 -6.92 -11.36
N VAL A 81 -11.70 -5.83 -11.60
CA VAL A 81 -11.87 -5.03 -12.82
C VAL A 81 -11.41 -5.83 -14.04
N LEU A 82 -10.32 -6.59 -13.93
CA LEU A 82 -9.85 -7.49 -14.99
C LEU A 82 -10.85 -8.64 -15.21
N GLY A 83 -11.42 -9.19 -14.15
CA GLY A 83 -12.49 -10.19 -14.21
C GLY A 83 -13.82 -9.65 -14.77
N GLY A 84 -14.05 -8.34 -14.68
CA GLY A 84 -15.26 -7.67 -15.16
C GLY A 84 -16.40 -7.57 -14.15
N SER A 85 -16.18 -7.96 -12.88
CA SER A 85 -17.18 -7.85 -11.80
C SER A 85 -17.15 -6.50 -11.07
N GLN A 86 -16.12 -5.67 -11.29
CA GLN A 86 -16.00 -4.31 -10.78
C GLN A 86 -15.54 -3.36 -11.88
N THR A 87 -15.67 -2.06 -11.65
CA THR A 87 -15.21 -0.98 -12.52
C THR A 87 -14.10 -0.19 -11.84
N MET A 88 -13.37 0.64 -12.60
CA MET A 88 -12.38 1.56 -12.01
C MET A 88 -13.01 2.53 -11.01
N LYS A 89 -14.25 2.96 -11.24
CA LYS A 89 -14.98 3.84 -10.32
C LYS A 89 -15.16 3.21 -8.93
N ASP A 90 -15.42 1.92 -8.89
CA ASP A 90 -15.68 1.19 -7.63
C ASP A 90 -14.43 1.08 -6.73
N ILE A 91 -13.23 1.26 -7.30
CA ILE A 91 -11.95 1.19 -6.59
C ILE A 91 -11.22 2.53 -6.50
N THR A 92 -11.87 3.63 -6.89
CA THR A 92 -11.32 5.00 -6.85
C THR A 92 -11.94 5.78 -5.72
N VAL A 93 -11.11 6.45 -4.92
CA VAL A 93 -11.52 7.25 -3.75
C VAL A 93 -10.79 8.59 -3.77
N GLY A 94 -11.51 9.68 -3.50
CA GLY A 94 -10.95 11.03 -3.40
C GLY A 94 -10.20 11.28 -2.08
N TYR A 95 -9.45 12.38 -2.04
CA TYR A 95 -8.71 12.83 -0.84
C TYR A 95 -9.44 13.94 -0.07
N GLU A 96 -10.68 14.31 -0.45
CA GLU A 96 -11.39 15.47 0.10
C GLU A 96 -11.65 15.34 1.59
N ALA A 97 -11.90 14.13 2.08
CA ALA A 97 -12.15 13.92 3.50
C ALA A 97 -10.90 14.17 4.35
N LEU A 98 -9.71 13.81 3.88
CA LEU A 98 -8.44 14.13 4.56
C LEU A 98 -8.28 15.65 4.74
N GLN A 99 -8.63 16.43 3.72
CA GLN A 99 -8.57 17.89 3.77
C GLN A 99 -9.65 18.48 4.67
N LYS A 100 -10.92 18.14 4.40
CA LYS A 100 -12.08 18.80 5.01
C LYS A 100 -12.36 18.36 6.44
N LYS A 101 -12.18 17.05 6.75
CA LYS A 101 -12.49 16.51 8.08
C LYS A 101 -11.27 16.49 8.99
N HIS A 102 -10.09 16.25 8.45
CA HIS A 102 -8.88 16.05 9.25
C HIS A 102 -7.88 17.20 9.15
N GLY A 103 -8.10 18.18 8.25
CA GLY A 103 -7.21 19.33 8.11
C GLY A 103 -5.81 19.00 7.56
N VAL A 104 -5.68 17.90 6.81
CA VAL A 104 -4.44 17.56 6.10
C VAL A 104 -4.27 18.50 4.93
N LYS A 105 -3.12 19.17 4.80
CA LYS A 105 -2.79 20.01 3.64
C LYS A 105 -2.35 19.10 2.50
N MET A 106 -3.09 19.13 1.39
CA MET A 106 -2.73 18.39 0.19
C MET A 106 -1.90 19.24 -0.76
N VAL A 107 -0.73 18.71 -1.14
CA VAL A 107 0.10 19.27 -2.22
C VAL A 107 0.11 18.30 -3.38
N ARG A 108 -0.49 18.72 -4.50
CA ARG A 108 -0.48 17.92 -5.70
C ARG A 108 0.82 18.09 -6.46
N GLY A 109 1.58 17.01 -6.62
CA GLY A 109 2.84 17.03 -7.34
C GLY A 109 3.74 15.84 -6.99
N GLU A 110 4.87 15.78 -7.64
CA GLU A 110 5.87 14.75 -7.44
C GLU A 110 7.02 15.27 -6.57
N ALA A 111 7.33 14.55 -5.50
CA ALA A 111 8.52 14.80 -4.70
C ALA A 111 9.71 14.11 -5.36
N SER A 112 10.77 14.86 -5.65
CA SER A 112 11.98 14.39 -6.34
C SER A 112 13.12 13.97 -5.42
N GLY A 113 13.09 14.38 -4.15
CA GLY A 113 14.12 14.02 -3.18
C GLY A 113 13.92 14.64 -1.80
N VAL A 114 14.75 14.20 -0.86
CA VAL A 114 14.80 14.72 0.52
C VAL A 114 16.19 15.26 0.80
N ASP A 115 16.27 16.51 1.21
CA ASP A 115 17.47 17.12 1.76
C ASP A 115 17.39 17.00 3.30
N VAL A 116 18.09 16.00 3.82
CA VAL A 116 18.01 15.65 5.26
C VAL A 116 18.60 16.73 6.13
N ASP A 117 19.72 17.31 5.71
CA ASP A 117 20.46 18.32 6.48
C ASP A 117 19.68 19.63 6.59
N LYS A 118 19.06 20.05 5.47
CA LYS A 118 18.23 21.26 5.41
C LYS A 118 16.79 21.02 5.83
N LYS A 119 16.40 19.77 6.06
CA LYS A 119 15.02 19.35 6.37
C LYS A 119 14.02 19.85 5.32
N LEU A 120 14.29 19.57 4.04
CA LEU A 120 13.45 19.99 2.92
C LEU A 120 13.06 18.78 2.04
N VAL A 121 11.80 18.66 1.70
CA VAL A 121 11.36 17.81 0.59
C VAL A 121 11.42 18.64 -0.68
N ARG A 122 12.19 18.18 -1.68
CA ARG A 122 12.27 18.82 -2.99
C ARG A 122 11.19 18.30 -3.90
N MET A 123 10.51 19.20 -4.60
CA MET A 123 9.48 18.90 -5.59
C MET A 123 10.07 18.90 -7.00
N ALA A 124 9.48 18.14 -7.90
CA ALA A 124 9.91 18.08 -9.30
C ALA A 124 9.78 19.42 -10.06
N ASN A 125 8.88 20.31 -9.60
CA ASN A 125 8.68 21.65 -10.14
C ASN A 125 9.68 22.70 -9.63
N GLY A 126 10.63 22.29 -8.77
CA GLY A 126 11.65 23.16 -8.18
C GLY A 126 11.31 23.71 -6.79
N ASP A 127 10.08 23.58 -6.33
CA ASP A 127 9.68 24.00 -4.98
C ASP A 127 10.32 23.13 -3.92
N SER A 128 10.33 23.62 -2.66
CA SER A 128 10.79 22.87 -1.50
C SER A 128 9.83 23.07 -0.32
N ILE A 129 9.54 21.99 0.40
CA ILE A 129 8.62 21.99 1.56
C ILE A 129 9.42 21.63 2.81
N PRO A 130 9.49 22.54 3.82
CA PRO A 130 10.21 22.29 5.05
C PRO A 130 9.45 21.33 5.96
N PHE A 131 10.21 20.53 6.72
CA PHE A 131 9.68 19.59 7.69
C PHE A 131 10.52 19.53 8.98
N ASP A 132 9.87 19.15 10.08
CA ASP A 132 10.56 18.67 11.29
C ASP A 132 10.76 17.16 11.24
N ARG A 133 9.77 16.44 10.67
CA ARG A 133 9.84 15.02 10.32
C ARG A 133 9.20 14.75 8.96
N VAL A 134 9.77 13.81 8.22
CA VAL A 134 9.24 13.39 6.92
C VAL A 134 8.89 11.91 6.93
N ILE A 135 7.75 11.55 6.35
CA ILE A 135 7.28 10.16 6.18
C ILE A 135 7.26 9.85 4.69
N LEU A 136 8.03 8.85 4.27
CA LEU A 136 8.08 8.39 2.89
C LEU A 136 7.28 7.09 2.74
N SER A 137 6.23 7.14 1.93
CA SER A 137 5.35 6.01 1.62
C SER A 137 5.20 5.81 0.09
N PRO A 138 6.32 5.66 -0.66
CA PRO A 138 6.28 5.67 -2.11
C PRO A 138 5.80 4.36 -2.73
N GLY A 139 5.57 3.31 -1.94
CA GLY A 139 5.29 1.98 -2.43
C GLY A 139 6.49 1.35 -3.14
N VAL A 140 6.26 0.72 -4.29
CA VAL A 140 7.30 0.04 -5.09
C VAL A 140 7.48 0.68 -6.46
N ASP A 141 8.69 0.55 -7.00
CA ASP A 141 9.01 0.72 -8.40
C ASP A 141 9.45 -0.60 -9.04
N PHE A 142 9.38 -0.65 -10.37
CA PHE A 142 9.75 -1.81 -11.15
C PHE A 142 11.21 -1.73 -11.60
N MET A 143 11.90 -2.84 -11.55
CA MET A 143 13.26 -3.01 -12.03
C MET A 143 13.22 -3.42 -13.51
N LEU A 144 12.89 -2.47 -14.38
CA LEU A 144 12.72 -2.72 -15.82
C LEU A 144 14.03 -3.09 -16.52
N ASP A 145 15.15 -2.67 -15.97
CA ASP A 145 16.49 -3.08 -16.38
C ASP A 145 16.74 -4.60 -16.27
N MET A 146 15.98 -5.29 -15.43
CA MET A 146 16.01 -6.76 -15.33
C MET A 146 15.15 -7.48 -16.38
N VAL A 147 14.41 -6.73 -17.21
CA VAL A 147 13.67 -7.22 -18.38
C VAL A 147 13.97 -6.25 -19.53
N PRO A 148 15.14 -6.35 -20.17
CA PRO A 148 15.70 -5.30 -21.01
C PRO A 148 14.76 -4.77 -22.11
N ALA A 149 14.00 -5.64 -22.75
CA ALA A 149 13.04 -5.25 -23.79
C ALA A 149 11.90 -4.36 -23.27
N LEU A 150 11.62 -4.36 -21.94
CA LEU A 150 10.63 -3.49 -21.30
C LEU A 150 11.20 -2.16 -20.84
N ASN A 151 12.50 -1.91 -20.98
CA ASN A 151 13.11 -0.65 -20.58
C ASN A 151 12.87 0.49 -21.59
N ASN A 152 11.71 0.51 -22.21
CA ASN A 152 11.23 1.59 -23.07
C ASN A 152 9.70 1.71 -23.02
N ALA A 153 9.17 2.91 -23.24
CA ALA A 153 7.76 3.22 -23.11
C ALA A 153 6.87 2.43 -24.09
N ALA A 154 7.27 2.33 -25.34
CA ALA A 154 6.46 1.63 -26.37
C ALA A 154 6.27 0.15 -26.05
N ALA A 155 7.31 -0.53 -25.55
CA ALA A 155 7.20 -1.91 -25.09
C ALA A 155 6.24 -2.04 -23.89
N GLN A 156 6.29 -1.09 -22.94
CA GLN A 156 5.41 -1.09 -21.76
C GLN A 156 3.94 -0.79 -22.10
N GLU A 157 3.65 -0.15 -23.22
CA GLU A 157 2.27 0.03 -23.73
C GLU A 157 1.69 -1.27 -24.30
N LYS A 158 2.52 -2.18 -24.78
CA LYS A 158 2.11 -3.46 -25.36
C LYS A 158 2.14 -4.59 -24.34
N ILE A 159 3.25 -4.74 -23.61
CA ILE A 159 3.44 -5.75 -22.57
C ILE A 159 3.19 -5.10 -21.23
N LEU A 160 1.98 -5.28 -20.71
CA LEU A 160 1.50 -4.57 -19.53
C LEU A 160 1.86 -5.33 -18.25
N HIS A 161 2.24 -4.59 -17.20
CA HIS A 161 2.28 -5.16 -15.86
C HIS A 161 0.92 -5.04 -15.16
N ALA A 162 0.18 -3.96 -15.35
CA ALA A 162 -1.10 -3.64 -14.67
C ALA A 162 -1.05 -3.89 -13.14
N TRP A 163 0.15 -3.70 -12.53
CA TRP A 163 0.38 -4.00 -11.12
C TRP A 163 0.21 -2.77 -10.22
N LYS A 164 0.27 -1.58 -10.79
CA LYS A 164 -0.28 -0.35 -10.23
C LYS A 164 -1.65 -0.15 -10.86
N ALA A 165 -2.73 -0.16 -10.05
CA ALA A 165 -4.09 0.01 -10.57
C ALA A 165 -4.24 1.39 -11.23
N GLY A 166 -4.90 1.43 -12.38
CA GLY A 166 -5.02 2.63 -13.18
C GLY A 166 -5.18 2.35 -14.68
N PRO A 167 -4.62 3.19 -15.57
CA PRO A 167 -4.77 3.04 -17.01
C PRO A 167 -4.38 1.67 -17.56
N GLN A 168 -3.29 1.07 -17.04
CA GLN A 168 -2.88 -0.27 -17.46
C GLN A 168 -3.86 -1.38 -17.05
N THR A 169 -4.65 -1.20 -15.99
CA THR A 169 -5.71 -2.15 -15.64
C THR A 169 -6.78 -2.17 -16.73
N ILE A 170 -7.19 -1.00 -17.20
CA ILE A 170 -8.16 -0.86 -18.30
C ILE A 170 -7.56 -1.42 -19.60
N ALA A 171 -6.30 -1.10 -19.89
CA ALA A 171 -5.63 -1.56 -21.10
C ALA A 171 -5.51 -3.10 -21.14
N LEU A 172 -5.12 -3.74 -20.03
CA LEU A 172 -5.05 -5.19 -19.93
C LEU A 172 -6.43 -5.83 -20.08
N ARG A 173 -7.48 -5.26 -19.47
CA ARG A 173 -8.85 -5.73 -19.67
C ARG A 173 -9.24 -5.68 -21.15
N LYS A 174 -8.95 -4.60 -21.86
CA LYS A 174 -9.20 -4.49 -23.32
C LYS A 174 -8.44 -5.54 -24.12
N GLN A 175 -7.18 -5.84 -23.76
CA GLN A 175 -6.43 -6.93 -24.43
C GLN A 175 -7.12 -8.29 -24.22
N LEU A 176 -7.61 -8.58 -23.01
CA LEU A 176 -8.35 -9.81 -22.72
C LEU A 176 -9.67 -9.89 -23.51
N GLU A 177 -10.37 -8.78 -23.68
CA GLU A 177 -11.61 -8.70 -24.46
C GLU A 177 -11.36 -8.89 -25.97
N ALA A 178 -10.28 -8.33 -26.49
CA ALA A 178 -9.89 -8.42 -27.90
C ALA A 178 -9.31 -9.79 -28.28
N MET A 179 -8.80 -10.56 -27.32
CA MET A 179 -8.25 -11.89 -27.56
C MET A 179 -9.33 -12.84 -28.09
N LYS A 180 -9.02 -13.65 -29.07
CA LYS A 180 -9.95 -14.67 -29.61
C LYS A 180 -10.19 -15.78 -28.58
N ASP A 181 -11.37 -16.41 -28.63
CA ASP A 181 -11.61 -17.65 -27.88
C ASP A 181 -10.64 -18.74 -28.39
N GLY A 182 -10.03 -19.46 -27.46
CA GLY A 182 -8.94 -20.40 -27.71
C GLY A 182 -7.56 -19.80 -27.59
N GLY A 183 -7.45 -18.48 -27.34
CA GLY A 183 -6.17 -17.80 -27.10
C GLY A 183 -5.58 -18.08 -25.72
N VAL A 184 -4.31 -17.73 -25.54
CA VAL A 184 -3.55 -17.91 -24.30
C VAL A 184 -3.24 -16.55 -23.65
N TYR A 185 -3.69 -16.39 -22.41
CA TYR A 185 -3.18 -15.35 -21.53
C TYR A 185 -2.06 -15.93 -20.67
N ALA A 186 -0.88 -15.31 -20.67
CA ALA A 186 0.23 -15.69 -19.80
C ALA A 186 0.56 -14.56 -18.82
N ILE A 187 0.76 -14.92 -17.55
CA ILE A 187 1.27 -14.00 -16.52
C ILE A 187 2.63 -14.48 -16.02
N SER A 188 3.64 -13.58 -16.07
CA SER A 188 4.96 -13.84 -15.50
C SER A 188 5.04 -13.21 -14.10
N ILE A 189 5.48 -14.01 -13.11
CA ILE A 189 5.61 -13.63 -11.70
C ILE A 189 7.10 -13.60 -11.33
N PRO A 190 7.62 -12.49 -10.73
CA PRO A 190 9.02 -12.40 -10.35
C PRO A 190 9.33 -13.20 -9.08
N GLU A 191 10.62 -13.42 -8.81
CA GLU A 191 11.08 -13.96 -7.54
C GLU A 191 10.66 -13.09 -6.35
N ALA A 192 10.20 -13.70 -5.28
CA ALA A 192 9.87 -13.02 -4.02
C ALA A 192 11.14 -12.36 -3.40
N PRO A 193 10.98 -11.30 -2.59
CA PRO A 193 9.72 -10.66 -2.21
C PRO A 193 9.25 -9.63 -3.25
N TYR A 194 7.95 -9.62 -3.48
CA TYR A 194 7.26 -8.63 -4.30
C TYR A 194 5.96 -8.18 -3.60
N ARG A 195 5.38 -7.06 -4.05
CA ARG A 195 4.13 -6.54 -3.49
C ARG A 195 2.97 -7.46 -3.80
N CYS A 196 2.10 -7.70 -2.79
CA CYS A 196 0.89 -8.52 -2.88
C CYS A 196 1.18 -9.98 -3.29
N PRO A 197 1.81 -10.78 -2.40
CA PRO A 197 2.17 -12.17 -2.72
C PRO A 197 1.05 -13.04 -3.32
N PRO A 198 -0.23 -12.96 -2.87
CA PRO A 198 -1.33 -13.73 -3.48
C PRO A 198 -1.87 -13.12 -4.78
N GLY A 199 -1.57 -11.86 -5.07
CA GLY A 199 -2.22 -11.08 -6.14
C GLY A 199 -2.09 -11.66 -7.55
N PRO A 200 -0.94 -12.22 -7.98
CA PRO A 200 -0.82 -12.80 -9.32
C PRO A 200 -1.71 -14.03 -9.50
N TYR A 201 -1.81 -14.86 -8.47
CA TYR A 201 -2.65 -16.08 -8.49
C TYR A 201 -4.14 -15.73 -8.45
N GLU A 202 -4.53 -14.70 -7.69
CA GLU A 202 -5.87 -14.11 -7.74
C GLU A 202 -6.18 -13.58 -9.16
N ARG A 203 -5.24 -12.85 -9.78
CA ARG A 203 -5.39 -12.35 -11.16
C ARG A 203 -5.64 -13.48 -12.13
N ALA A 204 -4.87 -14.57 -12.04
CA ALA A 204 -5.09 -15.76 -12.86
C ALA A 204 -6.49 -16.34 -12.68
N CYS A 205 -7.00 -16.40 -11.44
CA CYS A 205 -8.38 -16.83 -11.14
C CYS A 205 -9.42 -15.88 -11.76
N GLN A 206 -9.22 -14.56 -11.68
CA GLN A 206 -10.15 -13.59 -12.23
C GLN A 206 -10.19 -13.62 -13.76
N VAL A 207 -9.04 -13.81 -14.42
CA VAL A 207 -8.98 -14.00 -15.87
C VAL A 207 -9.63 -15.33 -16.27
N ALA A 208 -9.39 -16.42 -15.52
CA ALA A 208 -10.03 -17.71 -15.75
C ALA A 208 -11.55 -17.66 -15.57
N ALA A 209 -12.03 -16.92 -14.54
CA ALA A 209 -13.47 -16.70 -14.35
C ALA A 209 -14.12 -15.99 -15.54
N TYR A 210 -13.45 -14.95 -16.06
CA TYR A 210 -13.87 -14.26 -17.28
C TYR A 210 -13.85 -15.19 -18.49
N PHE A 211 -12.79 -15.98 -18.69
CA PHE A 211 -12.70 -16.92 -19.82
C PHE A 211 -13.78 -18.01 -19.73
N LYS A 212 -14.03 -18.55 -18.56
CA LYS A 212 -15.09 -19.58 -18.37
C LYS A 212 -16.44 -19.10 -18.88
N GLN A 213 -16.75 -17.82 -18.75
CA GLN A 213 -18.02 -17.23 -19.20
C GLN A 213 -17.99 -16.81 -20.68
N SER A 214 -16.88 -16.22 -21.15
CA SER A 214 -16.85 -15.50 -22.41
C SER A 214 -15.94 -16.12 -23.47
N LYS A 215 -14.97 -16.94 -23.06
CA LYS A 215 -13.92 -17.52 -23.93
C LYS A 215 -13.52 -18.93 -23.43
N PRO A 216 -14.44 -19.90 -23.42
CA PRO A 216 -14.27 -21.18 -22.71
C PRO A 216 -13.16 -22.09 -23.25
N LYS A 217 -12.66 -21.86 -24.47
CA LYS A 217 -11.54 -22.61 -25.07
C LYS A 217 -10.18 -22.00 -24.72
N SER A 218 -10.16 -20.77 -24.15
CA SER A 218 -8.94 -20.03 -23.82
C SER A 218 -8.26 -20.60 -22.58
N LYS A 219 -6.96 -20.28 -22.42
CA LYS A 219 -6.13 -20.76 -21.33
C LYS A 219 -5.46 -19.63 -20.58
N VAL A 220 -5.22 -19.88 -19.31
CA VAL A 220 -4.43 -19.04 -18.39
C VAL A 220 -3.17 -19.80 -18.03
N LEU A 221 -2.01 -19.25 -18.37
CA LEU A 221 -0.70 -19.83 -18.08
C LEU A 221 0.00 -18.95 -17.03
N ILE A 222 0.39 -19.55 -15.91
CA ILE A 222 1.13 -18.89 -14.82
C ILE A 222 2.58 -19.30 -14.93
N LEU A 223 3.46 -18.35 -15.23
CA LEU A 223 4.91 -18.52 -15.31
C LEU A 223 5.53 -17.91 -14.05
N ASP A 224 5.78 -18.75 -13.06
CA ASP A 224 6.23 -18.30 -11.74
C ASP A 224 7.73 -18.55 -11.57
N ALA A 225 8.51 -17.51 -11.30
CA ALA A 225 9.94 -17.65 -11.01
C ALA A 225 10.22 -18.39 -9.68
N ASN A 226 9.23 -18.49 -8.80
CA ASN A 226 9.32 -19.22 -7.55
C ASN A 226 9.07 -20.72 -7.78
N MET A 227 9.62 -21.56 -6.91
CA MET A 227 9.44 -23.02 -6.99
C MET A 227 7.97 -23.43 -6.83
N ASP A 228 7.23 -22.72 -6.00
CA ASP A 228 5.80 -22.95 -5.76
C ASP A 228 5.07 -21.63 -5.48
N VAL A 229 3.75 -21.68 -5.45
CA VAL A 229 2.85 -20.58 -5.10
C VAL A 229 3.25 -19.97 -3.75
N THR A 230 3.61 -18.70 -3.75
CA THR A 230 4.21 -18.02 -2.58
C THR A 230 3.23 -17.71 -1.45
N SER A 231 1.92 -17.83 -1.70
CA SER A 231 0.87 -17.56 -0.71
C SER A 231 -0.34 -18.45 -0.95
N LYS A 232 -0.80 -19.15 0.08
CA LYS A 232 -2.00 -20.02 0.03
C LYS A 232 -1.93 -21.12 -1.06
N PRO A 233 -0.81 -21.85 -1.23
CA PRO A 233 -0.61 -22.78 -2.35
C PRO A 233 -1.73 -23.81 -2.47
N GLY A 234 -2.12 -24.47 -1.40
CA GLY A 234 -3.18 -25.47 -1.41
C GLY A 234 -4.54 -24.92 -1.86
N LEU A 235 -4.89 -23.70 -1.44
CA LEU A 235 -6.16 -23.07 -1.77
C LEU A 235 -6.24 -22.64 -3.23
N PHE A 236 -5.17 -22.04 -3.78
CA PHE A 236 -5.15 -21.66 -5.20
C PHE A 236 -5.12 -22.90 -6.12
N LYS A 237 -4.26 -23.88 -5.83
CA LYS A 237 -4.20 -25.11 -6.62
C LYS A 237 -5.55 -25.85 -6.62
N LYS A 238 -6.20 -25.91 -5.46
CA LYS A 238 -7.55 -26.49 -5.35
C LYS A 238 -8.58 -25.68 -6.18
N ALA A 239 -8.56 -24.35 -6.10
CA ALA A 239 -9.46 -23.52 -6.89
C ALA A 239 -9.27 -23.73 -8.40
N TRP A 240 -8.01 -23.84 -8.87
CA TRP A 240 -7.74 -24.11 -10.29
C TRP A 240 -8.22 -25.48 -10.73
N ALA A 241 -8.01 -26.52 -9.90
CA ALA A 241 -8.48 -27.87 -10.21
C ALA A 241 -10.00 -28.00 -10.22
N ASP A 242 -10.68 -27.42 -9.23
CA ASP A 242 -12.12 -27.58 -9.04
C ASP A 242 -12.96 -26.65 -9.92
N MET A 243 -12.49 -25.40 -10.12
CA MET A 243 -13.31 -24.36 -10.77
C MET A 243 -12.91 -24.13 -12.23
N TYR A 244 -11.64 -24.39 -12.60
CA TYR A 244 -11.07 -24.11 -13.91
C TYR A 244 -10.26 -25.29 -14.46
N PRO A 245 -10.80 -26.54 -14.43
CA PRO A 245 -10.06 -27.72 -14.86
C PRO A 245 -9.64 -27.59 -16.32
N GLY A 246 -8.35 -27.83 -16.60
CA GLY A 246 -7.78 -27.74 -17.93
C GLY A 246 -7.66 -26.34 -18.52
N MET A 247 -8.16 -25.30 -17.82
CA MET A 247 -8.06 -23.90 -18.26
C MET A 247 -6.83 -23.19 -17.65
N VAL A 248 -6.51 -23.43 -16.38
CA VAL A 248 -5.36 -22.85 -15.69
C VAL A 248 -4.21 -23.84 -15.64
N GLU A 249 -3.05 -23.42 -16.12
CA GLU A 249 -1.80 -24.16 -16.04
C GLU A 249 -0.78 -23.37 -15.22
N TYR A 250 -0.17 -24.01 -14.21
CA TYR A 250 0.85 -23.42 -13.36
C TYR A 250 2.21 -24.05 -13.65
N ARG A 251 3.21 -23.20 -13.90
CA ARG A 251 4.62 -23.58 -14.07
C ARG A 251 5.47 -22.82 -13.04
N GLY A 252 5.91 -23.52 -12.02
CA GLY A 252 6.96 -23.04 -11.08
C GLY A 252 8.33 -23.07 -11.72
N SER A 253 9.31 -22.41 -11.09
CA SER A 253 10.69 -22.29 -11.58
C SER A 253 10.79 -21.79 -13.03
N SER A 254 9.86 -20.89 -13.42
CA SER A 254 9.75 -20.33 -14.77
C SER A 254 10.19 -18.86 -14.78
N LYS A 255 11.47 -18.64 -14.49
CA LYS A 255 12.06 -17.30 -14.39
C LYS A 255 12.10 -16.63 -15.76
N LEU A 256 11.48 -15.43 -15.82
CA LEU A 256 11.54 -14.57 -16.99
C LEU A 256 12.91 -13.90 -17.07
N MET A 257 13.55 -13.98 -18.22
CA MET A 257 14.82 -13.33 -18.53
C MET A 257 14.62 -12.08 -19.39
N ASP A 258 13.68 -12.15 -20.37
CA ASP A 258 13.34 -11.04 -21.25
C ASP A 258 12.02 -11.33 -21.97
N VAL A 259 11.59 -10.44 -22.87
CA VAL A 259 10.42 -10.62 -23.71
C VAL A 259 10.74 -10.27 -25.18
N ASP A 260 10.13 -11.00 -26.11
CA ASP A 260 9.98 -10.53 -27.48
C ASP A 260 8.65 -9.79 -27.59
N VAL A 261 8.75 -8.46 -27.62
CA VAL A 261 7.59 -7.57 -27.68
C VAL A 261 6.80 -7.74 -28.97
N ALA A 262 7.47 -8.01 -30.11
CA ALA A 262 6.80 -8.14 -31.41
C ALA A 262 5.86 -9.34 -31.43
N SER A 263 6.32 -10.49 -30.94
CA SER A 263 5.60 -11.76 -30.97
C SER A 263 4.81 -12.09 -29.69
N ASN A 264 4.83 -11.23 -28.64
CA ASN A 264 4.31 -11.52 -27.30
C ASN A 264 4.89 -12.82 -26.69
N THR A 265 6.21 -12.99 -26.79
CA THR A 265 6.89 -14.19 -26.29
C THR A 265 7.67 -13.87 -25.01
N ALA A 266 7.39 -14.60 -23.94
CA ALA A 266 8.18 -14.61 -22.72
C ALA A 266 9.43 -15.48 -22.96
N LYS A 267 10.63 -14.91 -22.81
CA LYS A 267 11.91 -15.62 -22.85
C LYS A 267 12.26 -16.04 -21.44
N LEU A 268 12.11 -17.32 -21.13
CA LEU A 268 12.39 -17.87 -19.83
C LEU A 268 13.82 -18.42 -19.75
N GLU A 269 14.27 -18.68 -18.54
CA GLU A 269 15.57 -19.36 -18.33
C GLU A 269 15.62 -20.73 -19.04
N PHE A 270 14.48 -21.41 -19.12
CA PHE A 270 14.34 -22.70 -19.79
C PHE A 270 13.17 -22.70 -20.77
N GLY A 271 13.46 -22.29 -22.01
CA GLY A 271 12.51 -22.27 -23.12
C GLY A 271 11.64 -21.02 -23.20
N ASP A 272 11.04 -20.81 -24.36
CA ASP A 272 10.22 -19.64 -24.64
C ASP A 272 8.73 -19.99 -24.59
N VAL A 273 7.91 -19.01 -24.21
CA VAL A 273 6.45 -19.16 -24.15
C VAL A 273 5.79 -18.01 -24.89
N LYS A 274 5.11 -18.32 -25.99
CA LYS A 274 4.30 -17.38 -26.75
C LYS A 274 2.89 -17.31 -26.18
N ALA A 275 2.32 -16.09 -26.07
CA ALA A 275 0.96 -15.86 -25.63
C ALA A 275 0.24 -14.85 -26.54
N ASP A 276 -1.10 -14.87 -26.55
CA ASP A 276 -1.91 -13.84 -27.23
C ASP A 276 -1.97 -12.56 -26.41
N VAL A 277 -2.02 -12.71 -25.09
CA VAL A 277 -1.89 -11.62 -24.12
C VAL A 277 -0.80 -12.00 -23.11
N LEU A 278 0.27 -11.21 -23.08
CA LEU A 278 1.39 -11.41 -22.15
C LEU A 278 1.39 -10.31 -21.09
N ASN A 279 1.18 -10.70 -19.83
CA ASN A 279 1.20 -9.83 -18.66
C ASN A 279 2.48 -10.09 -17.85
N VAL A 280 3.37 -9.12 -17.79
CA VAL A 280 4.68 -9.28 -17.12
C VAL A 280 4.73 -8.45 -15.86
N LEU A 281 4.95 -9.10 -14.72
CA LEU A 281 5.26 -8.43 -13.46
C LEU A 281 6.79 -8.34 -13.32
N PRO A 282 7.39 -7.15 -13.52
CA PRO A 282 8.84 -7.02 -13.35
C PRO A 282 9.23 -7.16 -11.88
N PRO A 283 10.47 -7.54 -11.57
CA PRO A 283 11.01 -7.44 -10.21
C PRO A 283 10.83 -6.04 -9.64
N MET A 284 10.75 -5.94 -8.30
CA MET A 284 10.37 -4.70 -7.61
C MET A 284 11.43 -4.28 -6.60
N LYS A 285 11.51 -2.95 -6.39
CA LYS A 285 12.32 -2.30 -5.34
C LYS A 285 11.50 -1.19 -4.68
N ALA A 286 12.04 -0.57 -3.63
CA ALA A 286 11.46 0.62 -3.01
C ALA A 286 11.22 1.73 -4.04
N GLY A 287 10.13 2.46 -3.93
CA GLY A 287 9.76 3.53 -4.84
C GLY A 287 10.76 4.69 -4.87
N GLY A 288 10.84 5.41 -5.99
CA GLY A 288 11.92 6.31 -6.38
C GLY A 288 12.47 7.24 -5.31
N ILE A 289 11.62 7.96 -4.56
CA ILE A 289 12.10 8.88 -3.51
C ILE A 289 12.80 8.14 -2.34
N ALA A 290 12.52 6.85 -2.15
CA ALA A 290 13.17 6.03 -1.12
C ALA A 290 14.51 5.43 -1.57
N ASN A 291 14.93 5.60 -2.83
CA ASN A 291 16.18 5.02 -3.35
C ASN A 291 17.41 5.43 -2.54
N ALA A 292 17.44 6.68 -2.04
CA ALA A 292 18.55 7.18 -1.22
C ALA A 292 18.66 6.47 0.15
N PHE A 293 17.62 5.75 0.57
CA PHE A 293 17.53 5.08 1.86
C PHE A 293 17.53 3.55 1.73
N ILE A 294 17.81 3.01 0.55
CA ILE A 294 17.94 1.57 0.32
C ILE A 294 19.20 1.06 1.01
N THR A 295 19.04 0.11 1.93
CA THR A 295 20.14 -0.49 2.70
C THR A 295 20.15 -2.02 2.60
N ALA A 296 19.02 -2.67 2.32
CA ALA A 296 18.90 -4.12 2.22
C ALA A 296 18.85 -4.58 0.75
N ASN A 297 19.72 -5.54 0.40
CA ASN A 297 19.79 -6.27 -0.90
C ASN A 297 19.61 -5.37 -2.15
N LYS A 298 20.04 -4.12 -2.07
CA LYS A 298 19.92 -3.11 -3.15
C LYS A 298 18.46 -2.88 -3.62
N ARG A 299 17.47 -3.27 -2.81
CA ARG A 299 16.04 -3.20 -3.19
C ARG A 299 15.16 -2.50 -2.16
N TRP A 300 15.45 -2.66 -0.85
CA TRP A 300 14.53 -2.29 0.22
C TRP A 300 15.19 -1.43 1.29
N CYS A 301 14.36 -0.66 2.00
CA CYS A 301 14.80 0.20 3.09
C CYS A 301 14.64 -0.48 4.44
N GLU A 302 15.71 -0.54 5.25
CA GLU A 302 15.62 -0.97 6.65
C GLU A 302 15.18 0.20 7.53
N VAL A 303 14.39 -0.10 8.55
CA VAL A 303 13.89 0.86 9.53
C VAL A 303 14.03 0.36 10.96
N ASN A 304 14.02 1.27 11.91
CA ASN A 304 13.74 0.96 13.30
C ASN A 304 12.22 0.70 13.42
N TRP A 305 11.83 -0.51 13.77
CA TRP A 305 10.42 -0.91 13.83
C TRP A 305 9.59 -0.22 14.93
N LEU A 306 10.24 0.45 15.90
CA LEU A 306 9.55 1.23 16.92
C LEU A 306 9.24 2.65 16.46
N THR A 307 10.12 3.25 15.63
CA THR A 307 10.00 4.63 15.18
C THR A 307 9.70 4.77 13.70
N TYR A 308 9.90 3.72 12.89
CA TYR A 308 9.90 3.75 11.42
C TYR A 308 10.98 4.67 10.82
N GLU A 309 11.92 5.17 11.62
CA GLU A 309 13.05 5.93 11.09
C GLU A 309 13.93 5.05 10.21
N ALA A 310 14.35 5.60 9.07
CA ALA A 310 15.32 4.98 8.19
C ALA A 310 16.60 4.65 8.97
N LYS A 311 17.23 3.53 8.67
CA LYS A 311 18.45 3.10 9.35
C LYS A 311 19.50 4.20 9.32
N ASN A 312 19.92 4.65 10.49
CA ASN A 312 20.92 5.72 10.69
C ASN A 312 20.53 7.12 10.14
N VAL A 313 19.24 7.38 9.89
CA VAL A 313 18.77 8.69 9.41
C VAL A 313 17.60 9.19 10.26
N PRO A 314 17.88 9.84 11.41
CA PRO A 314 16.85 10.38 12.27
C PRO A 314 15.95 11.41 11.57
N GLY A 315 14.67 11.41 11.89
CA GLY A 315 13.68 12.35 11.34
C GLY A 315 13.13 11.98 9.96
N VAL A 316 13.70 10.98 9.29
CA VAL A 316 13.17 10.41 8.04
C VAL A 316 12.54 9.05 8.34
N HIS A 317 11.24 8.94 8.17
CA HIS A 317 10.47 7.71 8.39
C HIS A 317 10.09 7.09 7.06
N LEU A 318 10.12 5.76 6.99
CA LEU A 318 9.67 5.00 5.81
C LEU A 318 8.64 3.96 6.24
N LEU A 319 7.67 3.69 5.37
CA LEU A 319 6.63 2.70 5.66
C LEU A 319 6.06 2.04 4.38
N GLY A 320 5.27 0.99 4.58
CA GLY A 320 4.61 0.26 3.52
C GLY A 320 5.56 -0.61 2.70
N ASP A 321 5.27 -0.73 1.41
CA ASP A 321 5.93 -1.71 0.54
C ASP A 321 7.40 -1.37 0.21
N ALA A 322 7.86 -0.15 0.52
CA ALA A 322 9.27 0.24 0.36
C ALA A 322 10.23 -0.43 1.37
N LEU A 323 9.69 -0.99 2.45
CA LEU A 323 10.49 -1.53 3.54
C LEU A 323 11.10 -2.90 3.21
N GLN A 324 12.30 -3.16 3.79
CA GLN A 324 12.73 -4.54 4.04
C GLN A 324 11.75 -5.15 5.05
N ILE A 325 10.97 -6.12 4.61
CA ILE A 325 9.96 -6.76 5.45
C ILE A 325 10.61 -7.59 6.56
N ALA A 326 9.96 -7.63 7.71
CA ALA A 326 10.27 -8.56 8.77
C ALA A 326 9.91 -10.01 8.35
N PRO A 327 10.48 -11.03 9.00
CA PRO A 327 10.19 -12.43 8.68
C PRO A 327 8.68 -12.72 8.64
N ALA A 328 8.22 -13.38 7.59
CA ALA A 328 6.82 -13.75 7.33
C ALA A 328 5.84 -12.57 7.19
N MET A 329 6.32 -11.33 7.17
CA MET A 329 5.48 -10.16 6.95
C MET A 329 5.24 -9.95 5.45
N PRO A 330 3.99 -9.80 4.98
CA PRO A 330 3.72 -9.53 3.57
C PRO A 330 3.89 -8.04 3.23
N LYS A 331 4.22 -7.76 1.97
CA LYS A 331 4.03 -6.42 1.38
C LYS A 331 2.57 -6.31 0.91
N SER A 332 1.73 -5.64 1.69
CA SER A 332 0.29 -5.54 1.42
C SER A 332 -0.28 -4.18 1.78
N GLY A 333 -1.44 -3.82 1.19
CA GLY A 333 -2.16 -2.59 1.53
C GLY A 333 -2.58 -2.54 3.01
N HIS A 334 -3.00 -3.68 3.57
CA HIS A 334 -3.36 -3.76 4.99
C HIS A 334 -2.16 -3.55 5.91
N MET A 335 -1.03 -4.20 5.59
CA MET A 335 0.20 -3.99 6.35
C MET A 335 0.70 -2.54 6.22
N ALA A 336 0.62 -1.94 5.03
CA ALA A 336 0.98 -0.54 4.84
C ALA A 336 0.09 0.41 5.68
N ASN A 337 -1.21 0.14 5.78
CA ASN A 337 -2.13 0.86 6.67
C ASN A 337 -1.74 0.69 8.13
N ALA A 338 -1.44 -0.53 8.58
CA ALA A 338 -0.98 -0.80 9.94
C ALA A 338 0.37 -0.09 10.26
N HIS A 339 1.32 -0.09 9.31
CA HIS A 339 2.55 0.69 9.40
C HIS A 339 2.26 2.19 9.51
N GLY A 340 1.28 2.71 8.76
CA GLY A 340 0.86 4.11 8.82
C GLY A 340 0.42 4.54 10.22
N LYS A 341 -0.38 3.72 10.89
CA LYS A 341 -0.83 3.97 12.27
C LYS A 341 0.32 3.92 13.28
N ALA A 342 1.14 2.88 13.20
CA ALA A 342 2.27 2.72 14.11
C ALA A 342 3.31 3.85 13.94
N CYS A 343 3.61 4.23 12.70
CA CYS A 343 4.49 5.35 12.40
C CYS A 343 3.90 6.69 12.87
N ALA A 344 2.60 6.93 12.65
CA ALA A 344 1.93 8.14 13.14
C ALA A 344 2.04 8.27 14.65
N ALA A 345 1.78 7.19 15.40
CA ALA A 345 1.91 7.18 16.86
C ALA A 345 3.36 7.48 17.30
N ALA A 346 4.34 6.88 16.62
CA ALA A 346 5.76 7.12 16.90
C ALA A 346 6.17 8.58 16.61
N VAL A 347 5.73 9.13 15.47
CA VAL A 347 6.02 10.53 15.09
C VAL A 347 5.43 11.51 16.09
N VAL A 348 4.18 11.29 16.54
CA VAL A 348 3.53 12.13 17.56
C VAL A 348 4.30 12.06 18.88
N ALA A 349 4.64 10.86 19.36
CA ALA A 349 5.42 10.69 20.59
C ALA A 349 6.78 11.42 20.52
N LEU A 350 7.53 11.20 19.43
CA LEU A 350 8.84 11.80 19.23
C LEU A 350 8.80 13.33 19.13
N LEU A 351 7.75 13.91 18.55
CA LEU A 351 7.56 15.37 18.49
C LEU A 351 7.18 15.97 19.84
N ASN A 352 6.56 15.18 20.71
CA ASN A 352 6.25 15.58 22.10
C ASN A 352 7.40 15.31 23.09
N GLY A 353 8.52 14.74 22.62
CA GLY A 353 9.64 14.33 23.49
C GLY A 353 9.35 13.06 24.31
N GLU A 354 8.37 12.26 23.89
CA GLU A 354 7.95 11.02 24.53
C GLU A 354 8.58 9.79 23.85
N ALA A 355 8.69 8.69 24.60
CA ALA A 355 9.13 7.42 24.04
C ALA A 355 8.05 6.81 23.15
N PRO A 356 8.40 6.23 21.98
CA PRO A 356 7.46 5.47 21.16
C PRO A 356 6.96 4.22 21.89
N ASN A 357 5.83 3.66 21.41
CA ASN A 357 5.31 2.40 21.92
C ASN A 357 6.38 1.30 21.82
N ALA A 358 6.78 0.74 22.97
CA ALA A 358 7.82 -0.28 23.06
C ALA A 358 7.39 -1.65 22.52
N SER A 359 6.10 -1.89 22.30
CA SER A 359 5.57 -3.18 21.86
C SER A 359 4.46 -3.03 20.80
N PRO A 360 4.75 -2.41 19.63
CA PRO A 360 3.75 -2.26 18.58
C PRO A 360 3.29 -3.63 18.06
N THR A 361 2.00 -3.71 17.73
CA THR A 361 1.38 -4.88 17.14
C THR A 361 0.79 -4.48 15.79
N LEU A 362 1.06 -5.28 14.76
CA LEU A 362 0.58 -5.07 13.40
C LEU A 362 -0.28 -6.26 12.98
N THR A 363 -1.36 -5.99 12.26
CA THR A 363 -2.25 -7.04 11.74
C THR A 363 -2.28 -7.00 10.23
N ASN A 364 -2.49 -8.17 9.63
CA ASN A 364 -2.67 -8.30 8.20
C ASN A 364 -3.74 -9.34 7.89
N THR A 365 -4.58 -9.03 6.91
CA THR A 365 -5.45 -9.98 6.24
C THR A 365 -5.40 -9.71 4.74
N CYS A 366 -5.10 -10.74 3.95
CA CYS A 366 -5.12 -10.68 2.50
C CYS A 366 -6.22 -11.59 1.97
N TYR A 367 -7.31 -10.99 1.54
CA TYR A 367 -8.38 -11.64 0.80
C TYR A 367 -7.96 -11.82 -0.67
N SER A 368 -8.34 -12.94 -1.28
CA SER A 368 -8.09 -13.22 -2.70
C SER A 368 -9.30 -13.88 -3.33
N PHE A 369 -9.84 -13.23 -4.35
CA PHE A 369 -10.98 -13.72 -5.11
C PHE A 369 -10.56 -14.84 -6.05
N VAL A 370 -11.09 -16.04 -5.83
CA VAL A 370 -10.87 -17.19 -6.74
C VAL A 370 -11.97 -17.31 -7.80
N SER A 371 -13.07 -16.58 -7.65
CA SER A 371 -14.11 -16.31 -8.66
C SER A 371 -14.61 -14.87 -8.49
N ALA A 372 -15.72 -14.52 -9.11
CA ALA A 372 -16.33 -13.20 -8.94
C ALA A 372 -16.81 -12.95 -7.49
N ASP A 373 -17.12 -14.00 -6.73
CA ASP A 373 -17.79 -13.98 -5.43
C ASP A 373 -17.13 -14.85 -4.35
N LYS A 374 -16.36 -15.88 -4.71
CA LYS A 374 -15.69 -16.77 -3.76
C LYS A 374 -14.28 -16.30 -3.45
N VAL A 375 -13.95 -16.30 -2.19
CA VAL A 375 -12.69 -15.77 -1.66
C VAL A 375 -11.98 -16.79 -0.77
N VAL A 376 -10.69 -16.69 -0.74
CA VAL A 376 -9.80 -17.31 0.26
C VAL A 376 -8.98 -16.22 0.94
N HIS A 377 -8.68 -16.34 2.23
CA HIS A 377 -7.85 -15.40 2.95
C HIS A 377 -6.60 -16.01 3.56
N VAL A 378 -5.66 -15.17 3.91
CA VAL A 378 -4.58 -15.42 4.88
C VAL A 378 -4.54 -14.24 5.85
N ALA A 379 -4.43 -14.53 7.15
CA ALA A 379 -4.28 -13.55 8.20
C ALA A 379 -3.02 -13.80 9.02
N SER A 380 -2.46 -12.73 9.60
CA SER A 380 -1.32 -12.81 10.51
C SER A 380 -1.29 -11.61 11.46
N VAL A 381 -0.73 -11.83 12.66
CA VAL A 381 -0.41 -10.77 13.61
C VAL A 381 1.10 -10.77 13.82
N HIS A 382 1.69 -9.59 13.82
CA HIS A 382 3.12 -9.38 14.05
C HIS A 382 3.31 -8.50 15.27
N LYS A 383 4.20 -8.89 16.17
CA LYS A 383 4.57 -8.14 17.37
C LYS A 383 6.07 -7.88 17.38
N TYR A 384 6.46 -6.73 17.92
CA TYR A 384 7.88 -6.41 18.08
C TYR A 384 8.55 -7.37 19.06
N ASP A 385 9.70 -7.90 18.65
CA ASP A 385 10.59 -8.73 19.47
C ASP A 385 11.80 -7.89 19.86
N GLU A 386 11.92 -7.65 21.16
CA GLU A 386 12.93 -6.76 21.71
C GLU A 386 14.36 -7.32 21.56
N VAL A 387 14.50 -8.64 21.60
CA VAL A 387 15.80 -9.31 21.45
C VAL A 387 16.28 -9.25 20.00
N ALA A 388 15.40 -9.59 19.06
CA ALA A 388 15.73 -9.59 17.64
C ALA A 388 15.64 -8.18 17.00
N LYS A 389 15.14 -7.17 17.73
CA LYS A 389 14.91 -5.80 17.23
C LYS A 389 14.12 -5.74 15.92
N THR A 390 13.18 -6.64 15.74
CA THR A 390 12.35 -6.75 14.54
C THR A 390 10.93 -7.23 14.88
N MET A 391 10.02 -7.14 13.92
CA MET A 391 8.68 -7.71 14.06
C MET A 391 8.74 -9.22 13.84
N LYS A 392 8.01 -9.99 14.63
CA LYS A 392 7.84 -11.44 14.48
C LYS A 392 6.37 -11.81 14.38
N ALA A 393 6.04 -12.77 13.55
CA ALA A 393 4.72 -13.36 13.53
C ALA A 393 4.40 -14.02 14.88
N VAL A 394 3.21 -13.72 15.43
CA VAL A 394 2.76 -14.33 16.69
C VAL A 394 2.22 -15.72 16.38
N PRO A 395 2.78 -16.79 16.94
CA PRO A 395 2.31 -18.16 16.68
C PRO A 395 0.82 -18.32 17.00
N GLY A 396 0.07 -18.99 16.12
CA GLY A 396 -1.37 -19.25 16.30
C GLY A 396 -2.29 -18.03 16.14
N SER A 397 -1.75 -16.86 15.82
CA SER A 397 -2.54 -15.63 15.71
C SER A 397 -3.15 -15.37 14.32
N GLY A 398 -2.92 -16.26 13.38
CA GLY A 398 -3.38 -16.13 12.00
C GLY A 398 -3.80 -17.47 11.45
N GLY A 399 -3.95 -17.53 10.13
CA GLY A 399 -4.33 -18.74 9.44
C GLY A 399 -4.76 -18.45 8.02
N VAL A 400 -5.26 -19.49 7.37
CA VAL A 400 -5.84 -19.45 6.03
C VAL A 400 -7.25 -19.98 6.08
N SER A 401 -8.08 -19.64 5.08
CA SER A 401 -9.40 -20.23 4.89
C SER A 401 -9.32 -21.75 4.83
N ALA A 402 -10.33 -22.42 5.36
CA ALA A 402 -10.46 -23.87 5.19
C ALA A 402 -10.75 -24.23 3.71
N GLN A 403 -11.55 -23.39 3.05
CA GLN A 403 -11.89 -23.47 1.63
C GLN A 403 -12.40 -22.12 1.13
N SER A 404 -12.52 -21.95 -0.18
CA SER A 404 -13.13 -20.75 -0.76
C SER A 404 -14.64 -20.75 -0.52
N ASN A 405 -15.20 -19.57 -0.18
CA ASN A 405 -16.63 -19.40 0.04
C ASN A 405 -17.09 -17.95 -0.25
N GLU A 406 -18.40 -17.78 -0.40
CA GLU A 406 -19.03 -16.49 -0.73
C GLU A 406 -19.10 -15.55 0.49
N LEU A 407 -19.20 -16.09 1.71
CA LEU A 407 -19.21 -15.28 2.92
C LEU A 407 -17.89 -14.50 3.08
N GLU A 408 -16.75 -15.14 2.79
CA GLU A 408 -15.46 -14.43 2.76
C GLU A 408 -15.40 -13.41 1.61
N GLY A 409 -16.13 -13.61 0.51
CA GLY A 409 -16.33 -12.62 -0.55
C GLY A 409 -17.00 -11.35 -0.03
N GLN A 410 -18.06 -11.49 0.77
CA GLN A 410 -18.71 -10.36 1.43
C GLN A 410 -17.77 -9.66 2.44
N TYR A 411 -17.00 -10.44 3.19
CA TYR A 411 -15.99 -9.89 4.12
C TYR A 411 -14.92 -9.11 3.38
N ALA A 412 -14.44 -9.61 2.24
CA ALA A 412 -13.42 -8.94 1.42
C ALA A 412 -13.90 -7.59 0.90
N MET A 413 -15.14 -7.49 0.41
CA MET A 413 -15.72 -6.23 -0.06
C MET A 413 -15.98 -5.26 1.09
N THR A 414 -16.43 -5.74 2.25
CA THR A 414 -16.61 -4.92 3.45
C THR A 414 -15.27 -4.42 3.98
N TRP A 415 -14.27 -5.29 4.02
CA TRP A 415 -12.90 -4.92 4.39
C TRP A 415 -12.36 -3.82 3.48
N ALA A 416 -12.55 -3.93 2.15
CA ALA A 416 -12.08 -2.92 1.22
C ALA A 416 -12.69 -1.53 1.51
N LYS A 417 -14.01 -1.46 1.71
CA LYS A 417 -14.70 -0.22 2.07
C LYS A 417 -14.21 0.35 3.40
N ASN A 418 -14.02 -0.52 4.39
CA ASN A 418 -13.56 -0.11 5.72
C ASN A 418 -12.12 0.42 5.70
N ILE A 419 -11.19 -0.23 5.00
CA ILE A 419 -9.80 0.23 4.94
C ILE A 419 -9.67 1.52 4.12
N TRP A 420 -10.51 1.74 3.10
CA TRP A 420 -10.56 3.02 2.38
C TRP A 420 -11.09 4.14 3.27
N ALA A 421 -12.17 3.89 4.03
CA ALA A 421 -12.69 4.84 5.00
C ALA A 421 -11.67 5.11 6.14
N ASP A 422 -10.95 4.08 6.58
CA ASP A 422 -9.91 4.21 7.60
C ASP A 422 -8.71 5.03 7.12
N ALA A 423 -8.29 4.89 5.88
CA ALA A 423 -7.15 5.62 5.34
C ALA A 423 -7.49 7.02 4.82
N LEU A 424 -8.68 7.20 4.22
CA LEU A 424 -9.03 8.35 3.39
C LEU A 424 -10.29 9.11 3.85
N GLY A 425 -11.14 8.46 4.67
CA GLY A 425 -12.47 8.96 5.08
C GLY A 425 -12.52 9.88 6.29
#